data_9d13741856f8c3aed1ea7bf5c8fc6a82
#
_entry.id   9d13741856f8c3aed1ea7bf5c8fc6a82
#
_cell.length_a   1.000
_cell.length_b   1.000
_cell.length_c   1.000
_cell.angle_alpha   90.00
_cell.angle_beta   90.00
_cell.angle_gamma   90.00
#
_symmetry.space_group_name_H-M   'P 1'
#
loop_
_entity.id
_entity.type
_entity.pdbx_description
1 polymer ?
#
loop_
_entity_poly.entity_id
_entity_poly.type
_entity_poly.pdbx_seq_one_letter_code
_entity_poly.pdbx_strand_id
1 'polypeptide(L)'
;MKIVLVAAIGDNSVIGREGQLPWRLKSDLQHFRKLTFNRPLIMGRKTHESIGKLLDGRTNIVLTRDLSLVAPGTVLATSLDAALGFARSDAIRRGVDEIMVIGGGDIFAATMPMADRLEITHVHVSPHGDALFPPIDPEVWQEVTHDDRFAGPDDDANFTLATYVRR
;
A
#
# COMPACT_ATOMS: atom_id res chain seq x y z
N MET A 1 -4.76 9.64 -14.65
CA MET A 1 -3.93 9.33 -13.46
C MET A 1 -4.63 8.26 -12.64
N LYS A 2 -4.02 7.10 -12.50
CA LYS A 2 -4.62 5.96 -11.81
C LYS A 2 -4.22 5.94 -10.34
N ILE A 3 -5.18 5.67 -9.47
CA ILE A 3 -4.95 5.46 -8.04
C ILE A 3 -4.93 3.96 -7.80
N VAL A 4 -3.80 3.46 -7.31
CA VAL A 4 -3.54 2.04 -7.10
C VAL A 4 -3.32 1.79 -5.61
N LEU A 5 -4.12 0.92 -5.01
CA LEU A 5 -3.92 0.48 -3.64
C LEU A 5 -3.02 -0.75 -3.64
N VAL A 6 -1.97 -0.73 -2.84
CA VAL A 6 -1.00 -1.81 -2.73
C VAL A 6 -0.97 -2.29 -1.28
N ALA A 7 -1.35 -3.53 -1.06
CA ALA A 7 -1.45 -4.09 0.29
C ALA A 7 -1.11 -5.58 0.33
N ALA A 8 -0.54 -6.01 1.45
CA ALA A 8 -0.46 -7.42 1.83
C ALA A 8 -1.49 -7.64 2.94
N ILE A 9 -2.38 -8.61 2.77
CA ILE A 9 -3.47 -8.89 3.69
C ILE A 9 -3.50 -10.37 4.05
N GLY A 10 -3.76 -10.69 5.33
CA GLY A 10 -4.00 -12.06 5.76
C GLY A 10 -5.34 -12.59 5.25
N ASP A 11 -5.55 -13.87 5.35
CA ASP A 11 -6.83 -14.50 4.96
C ASP A 11 -8.02 -13.97 5.77
N ASN A 12 -7.77 -13.38 6.94
CA ASN A 12 -8.76 -12.72 7.79
C ASN A 12 -8.81 -11.19 7.61
N SER A 13 -8.27 -10.66 6.52
CA SER A 13 -8.18 -9.22 6.19
C SER A 13 -7.26 -8.39 7.08
N VAL A 14 -6.49 -8.98 7.96
CA VAL A 14 -5.53 -8.26 8.81
C VAL A 14 -4.36 -7.74 7.98
N ILE A 15 -4.02 -6.48 8.17
CA ILE A 15 -2.87 -5.81 7.53
C ILE A 15 -1.84 -5.30 8.53
N GLY A 16 -2.14 -5.31 9.82
CA GLY A 16 -1.21 -4.83 10.85
C GLY A 16 -1.61 -5.25 12.24
N ARG A 17 -0.60 -5.28 13.12
CA ARG A 17 -0.74 -5.53 14.54
C ARG A 17 0.25 -4.64 15.27
N GLU A 18 -0.27 -3.77 16.15
CA GLU A 18 0.55 -2.85 16.97
C GLU A 18 1.53 -2.03 16.11
N GLY A 19 1.08 -1.57 14.94
CA GLY A 19 1.87 -0.75 14.02
C GLY A 19 2.89 -1.52 13.18
N GLN A 20 2.88 -2.84 13.19
CA GLN A 20 3.82 -3.68 12.44
C GLN A 20 3.10 -4.68 11.56
N LEU A 21 3.78 -5.18 10.53
CA LEU A 21 3.30 -6.33 9.77
C LEU A 21 3.40 -7.60 10.63
N PRO A 22 2.35 -8.43 10.67
CA PRO A 22 2.35 -9.66 11.47
C PRO A 22 3.07 -10.84 10.80
N TRP A 23 3.82 -10.59 9.74
CA TRP A 23 4.61 -11.60 9.02
C TRP A 23 5.87 -10.99 8.42
N ARG A 24 6.77 -11.87 7.98
CA ARG A 24 7.95 -11.50 7.18
C ARG A 24 7.86 -12.20 5.83
N LEU A 25 7.88 -11.43 4.74
CA LEU A 25 7.79 -11.92 3.37
C LEU A 25 8.80 -11.16 2.51
N LYS A 26 10.03 -11.62 2.48
CA LYS A 26 11.10 -10.97 1.69
C LYS A 26 10.75 -10.93 0.20
N SER A 27 10.17 -12.02 -0.32
CA SER A 27 9.77 -12.09 -1.72
C SER A 27 8.69 -11.06 -2.06
N ASP A 28 7.76 -10.80 -1.13
CA ASP A 28 6.73 -9.78 -1.31
C ASP A 28 7.32 -8.36 -1.25
N LEU A 29 8.29 -8.12 -0.37
CA LEU A 29 8.99 -6.82 -0.33
C LEU A 29 9.71 -6.53 -1.64
N GLN A 30 10.30 -7.52 -2.28
CA GLN A 30 10.92 -7.39 -3.60
C GLN A 30 9.87 -7.08 -4.68
N HIS A 31 8.72 -7.74 -4.64
CA HIS A 31 7.59 -7.48 -5.53
C HIS A 31 7.05 -6.05 -5.32
N PHE A 32 6.85 -5.64 -4.06
CA PHE A 32 6.42 -4.31 -3.70
C PHE A 32 7.36 -3.23 -4.26
N ARG A 33 8.67 -3.44 -4.15
CA ARG A 33 9.66 -2.51 -4.69
C ARG A 33 9.52 -2.36 -6.20
N LYS A 34 9.41 -3.45 -6.94
CA LYS A 34 9.25 -3.42 -8.40
C LYS A 34 7.97 -2.69 -8.81
N LEU A 35 6.88 -2.95 -8.10
CA LEU A 35 5.56 -2.40 -8.39
C LEU A 35 5.51 -0.90 -8.15
N THR A 36 6.19 -0.41 -7.12
CA THR A 36 6.11 0.99 -6.67
C THR A 36 7.27 1.86 -7.12
N PHE A 37 8.35 1.29 -7.63
CA PHE A 37 9.55 2.05 -7.98
C PHE A 37 9.25 3.13 -9.02
N ASN A 38 9.86 4.31 -8.86
CA ASN A 38 9.66 5.49 -9.71
C ASN A 38 8.22 6.02 -9.72
N ARG A 39 7.50 5.86 -8.61
CA ARG A 39 6.13 6.36 -8.45
C ARG A 39 5.98 7.11 -7.13
N PRO A 40 5.04 8.06 -7.04
CA PRO A 40 4.71 8.67 -5.76
C PRO A 40 3.94 7.68 -4.88
N LEU A 41 4.25 7.68 -3.58
CA LEU A 41 3.60 6.87 -2.56
C LEU A 41 2.83 7.77 -1.62
N ILE A 42 1.61 7.38 -1.29
CA ILE A 42 0.81 8.00 -0.23
C ILE A 42 0.69 7.00 0.92
N MET A 43 1.05 7.44 2.12
CA MET A 43 0.98 6.63 3.33
C MET A 43 0.58 7.48 4.53
N GLY A 44 0.05 6.83 5.55
CA GLY A 44 -0.18 7.45 6.84
C GLY A 44 1.08 7.52 7.69
N ARG A 45 1.04 8.33 8.75
CA ARG A 45 2.16 8.48 9.68
C ARG A 45 2.61 7.15 10.30
N LYS A 46 1.64 6.33 10.76
CA LYS A 46 1.96 5.04 11.38
C LYS A 46 2.64 4.08 10.41
N THR A 47 2.23 4.08 9.15
CA THR A 47 2.89 3.28 8.10
C THR A 47 4.30 3.75 7.86
N HIS A 48 4.53 5.07 7.80
CA HIS A 48 5.87 5.63 7.67
C HIS A 48 6.77 5.22 8.84
N GLU A 49 6.27 5.32 10.07
CA GLU A 49 6.99 4.91 11.27
C GLU A 49 7.31 3.40 11.27
N SER A 50 6.36 2.58 10.83
CA SER A 50 6.54 1.12 10.74
C SER A 50 7.64 0.75 9.74
N ILE A 51 7.68 1.41 8.59
CA ILE A 51 8.72 1.20 7.57
C ILE A 51 10.09 1.64 8.10
N GLY A 52 10.13 2.75 8.85
CA GLY A 52 11.30 3.22 9.57
C GLY A 52 12.40 3.86 8.72
N LYS A 53 12.16 4.03 7.42
CA LYS A 53 13.11 4.64 6.48
C LYS A 53 12.39 5.23 5.28
N LEU A 54 13.07 6.09 4.52
CA LEU A 54 12.59 6.50 3.21
C LEU A 54 12.65 5.33 2.24
N LEU A 55 11.60 5.21 1.43
CA LEU A 55 11.60 4.26 0.32
C LEU A 55 12.23 4.95 -0.89
N ASP A 56 13.45 4.55 -1.23
CA ASP A 56 14.26 5.16 -2.28
C ASP A 56 13.65 5.01 -3.67
N GLY A 57 13.97 5.95 -4.56
CA GLY A 57 13.47 5.96 -5.95
C GLY A 57 11.98 6.27 -6.07
N ARG A 58 11.37 6.74 -4.99
CA ARG A 58 9.94 7.05 -4.88
C ARG A 58 9.78 8.31 -4.04
N THR A 59 8.74 9.10 -4.30
CA THR A 59 8.39 10.22 -3.44
C THR A 59 7.50 9.72 -2.32
N ASN A 60 7.93 9.89 -1.08
CA ASN A 60 7.21 9.43 0.11
C ASN A 60 6.35 10.58 0.62
N ILE A 61 5.04 10.51 0.38
CA ILE A 61 4.06 11.49 0.84
C ILE A 61 3.38 10.94 2.07
N VAL A 62 3.52 11.63 3.20
CA VAL A 62 2.97 11.22 4.48
C VAL A 62 1.77 12.08 4.83
N LEU A 63 0.61 11.47 4.93
CA LEU A 63 -0.63 12.12 5.35
C LEU A 63 -0.67 12.15 6.87
N THR A 64 -0.64 13.37 7.42
CA THR A 64 -0.63 13.59 8.86
C THR A 64 -1.31 14.92 9.21
N ARG A 65 -1.98 14.97 10.36
CA ARG A 65 -2.51 16.23 10.90
C ARG A 65 -1.45 17.04 11.63
N ASP A 66 -0.32 16.43 11.95
CA ASP A 66 0.76 17.03 12.72
C ASP A 66 1.91 17.46 11.79
N LEU A 67 1.94 18.75 11.43
CA LEU A 67 3.01 19.32 10.62
C LEU A 67 4.33 19.48 11.38
N SER A 68 4.34 19.29 12.71
CA SER A 68 5.57 19.28 13.49
C SER A 68 6.30 17.93 13.41
N LEU A 69 5.71 16.94 12.75
CA LEU A 69 6.35 15.66 12.52
C LEU A 69 7.69 15.84 11.80
N VAL A 70 8.75 15.32 12.41
CA VAL A 70 10.08 15.30 11.80
C VAL A 70 10.21 14.02 10.98
N ALA A 71 10.08 14.14 9.66
CA ALA A 71 10.18 13.02 8.73
C ALA A 71 11.06 13.46 7.54
N PRO A 72 12.40 13.48 7.71
CA PRO A 72 13.32 13.99 6.69
C PRO A 72 13.13 13.29 5.34
N GLY A 73 13.14 14.10 4.26
CA GLY A 73 13.01 13.58 2.90
C GLY A 73 11.59 13.24 2.47
N THR A 74 10.60 13.37 3.36
CA THR A 74 9.19 13.15 3.02
C THR A 74 8.50 14.45 2.62
N VAL A 75 7.38 14.32 1.93
CA VAL A 75 6.41 15.40 1.71
C VAL A 75 5.27 15.19 2.70
N LEU A 76 5.02 16.19 3.55
CA LEU A 76 3.90 16.13 4.51
C LEU A 76 2.65 16.74 3.89
N ALA A 77 1.53 16.06 4.03
CA ALA A 77 0.22 16.51 3.59
C ALA A 77 -0.78 16.43 4.75
N THR A 78 -1.63 17.45 4.92
CA THR A 78 -2.61 17.50 6.00
C THR A 78 -3.99 17.02 5.58
N SER A 79 -4.20 16.76 4.30
CA SER A 79 -5.45 16.22 3.77
C SER A 79 -5.16 15.25 2.63
N LEU A 80 -6.13 14.36 2.37
CA LEU A 80 -6.04 13.44 1.25
C LEU A 80 -5.97 14.21 -0.08
N ASP A 81 -6.76 15.27 -0.24
CA ASP A 81 -6.72 16.10 -1.45
C ASP A 81 -5.35 16.71 -1.69
N ALA A 82 -4.71 17.23 -0.63
CA ALA A 82 -3.35 17.76 -0.74
C ALA A 82 -2.35 16.66 -1.11
N ALA A 83 -2.44 15.49 -0.49
CA ALA A 83 -1.59 14.35 -0.81
C ALA A 83 -1.74 13.92 -2.26
N LEU A 84 -2.96 13.82 -2.76
CA LEU A 84 -3.24 13.49 -4.17
C LEU A 84 -2.71 14.55 -5.12
N GLY A 85 -2.80 15.84 -4.75
CA GLY A 85 -2.24 16.94 -5.54
C GLY A 85 -0.72 16.82 -5.68
N PHE A 86 -0.01 16.59 -4.58
CA PHE A 86 1.44 16.36 -4.60
C PHE A 86 1.80 15.13 -5.43
N ALA A 87 1.04 14.05 -5.26
CA ALA A 87 1.28 12.80 -5.98
C ALA A 87 1.08 12.96 -7.49
N ARG A 88 0.03 13.66 -7.92
CA ARG A 88 -0.20 13.94 -9.34
C ARG A 88 0.94 14.73 -9.97
N SER A 89 1.39 15.78 -9.30
CA SER A 89 2.51 16.59 -9.77
C SER A 89 3.79 15.77 -9.88
N ASP A 90 4.06 14.94 -8.88
CA ASP A 90 5.23 14.07 -8.88
C ASP A 90 5.17 13.01 -9.99
N ALA A 91 4.01 12.39 -10.19
CA ALA A 91 3.81 11.40 -11.25
C ALA A 91 4.05 12.02 -12.64
N ILE A 92 3.51 13.21 -12.88
CA ILE A 92 3.74 13.95 -14.14
C ILE A 92 5.23 14.20 -14.35
N ARG A 93 5.92 14.66 -13.32
CA ARG A 93 7.37 14.92 -13.38
C ARG A 93 8.17 13.64 -13.68
N ARG A 94 7.72 12.50 -13.16
CA ARG A 94 8.35 11.20 -13.39
C ARG A 94 7.97 10.56 -14.72
N GLY A 95 6.98 11.10 -15.42
CA GLY A 95 6.46 10.51 -16.66
C GLY A 95 5.67 9.22 -16.43
N VAL A 96 5.03 9.08 -15.27
CA VAL A 96 4.17 7.93 -14.94
C VAL A 96 2.73 8.39 -14.72
N ASP A 97 1.78 7.47 -14.82
CA ASP A 97 0.35 7.74 -14.68
C ASP A 97 -0.29 7.04 -13.46
N GLU A 98 0.51 6.66 -12.49
CA GLU A 98 0.07 5.92 -11.32
C GLU A 98 0.49 6.60 -10.02
N ILE A 99 -0.44 6.58 -9.06
CA ILE A 99 -0.23 6.99 -7.67
C ILE A 99 -0.44 5.76 -6.81
N MET A 100 0.53 5.42 -5.96
CA MET A 100 0.50 4.22 -5.14
C MET A 100 0.10 4.57 -3.71
N VAL A 101 -1.01 4.01 -3.23
CA VAL A 101 -1.48 4.16 -1.84
C VAL A 101 -1.07 2.90 -1.08
N ILE A 102 -0.27 3.06 -0.04
CA ILE A 102 0.36 1.92 0.66
C ILE A 102 -0.09 1.74 2.11
N GLY A 103 -1.09 2.50 2.55
CA GLY A 103 -1.75 2.26 3.83
C GLY A 103 -1.51 3.32 4.88
N GLY A 104 -1.99 3.15 6.07
CA GLY A 104 -2.73 1.96 6.58
C GLY A 104 -4.23 1.92 6.34
N GLY A 105 -4.91 1.23 7.28
CA GLY A 105 -6.31 0.88 7.12
C GLY A 105 -7.25 2.06 6.86
N ASP A 106 -7.09 3.16 7.59
CA ASP A 106 -7.92 4.37 7.40
C ASP A 106 -7.71 4.98 6.02
N ILE A 107 -6.48 5.00 5.52
CA ILE A 107 -6.16 5.54 4.20
C ILE A 107 -6.66 4.63 3.10
N PHE A 108 -6.55 3.31 3.26
CA PHE A 108 -7.16 2.36 2.32
C PHE A 108 -8.68 2.54 2.27
N ALA A 109 -9.35 2.67 3.41
CA ALA A 109 -10.79 2.89 3.46
C ALA A 109 -11.20 4.20 2.76
N ALA A 110 -10.45 5.27 2.98
CA ALA A 110 -10.72 6.57 2.38
C ALA A 110 -10.47 6.59 0.86
N THR A 111 -9.54 5.80 0.36
CA THR A 111 -9.15 5.78 -1.05
C THR A 111 -9.82 4.67 -1.87
N MET A 112 -10.39 3.66 -1.23
CA MET A 112 -11.08 2.56 -1.93
C MET A 112 -12.14 3.05 -2.92
N PRO A 113 -13.01 4.03 -2.57
CA PRO A 113 -14.03 4.52 -3.52
C PRO A 113 -13.46 5.15 -4.79
N MET A 114 -12.24 5.68 -4.74
CA MET A 114 -11.60 6.36 -5.86
C MET A 114 -10.50 5.54 -6.53
N ALA A 115 -10.21 4.34 -6.02
CA ALA A 115 -9.16 3.49 -6.56
C ALA A 115 -9.54 2.94 -7.93
N ASP A 116 -8.55 2.85 -8.82
CA ASP A 116 -8.69 2.30 -10.16
C ASP A 116 -8.23 0.85 -10.24
N ARG A 117 -7.27 0.47 -9.39
CA ARG A 117 -6.71 -0.87 -9.34
C ARG A 117 -6.27 -1.22 -7.93
N LEU A 118 -6.38 -2.49 -7.57
CA LEU A 118 -5.85 -3.04 -6.33
C LEU A 118 -4.77 -4.06 -6.68
N GLU A 119 -3.62 -3.91 -6.06
CA GLU A 119 -2.51 -4.88 -6.13
C GLU A 119 -2.39 -5.52 -4.75
N ILE A 120 -2.89 -6.72 -4.62
CA ILE A 120 -3.07 -7.38 -3.32
C ILE A 120 -2.17 -8.62 -3.24
N THR A 121 -1.42 -8.71 -2.15
CA THR A 121 -0.77 -9.95 -1.74
C THR A 121 -1.64 -10.60 -0.67
N HIS A 122 -2.28 -11.70 -1.03
CA HIS A 122 -3.03 -12.52 -0.06
C HIS A 122 -2.04 -13.43 0.65
N VAL A 123 -1.77 -13.15 1.91
CA VAL A 123 -0.86 -13.94 2.75
C VAL A 123 -1.68 -15.04 3.42
N HIS A 124 -1.32 -16.30 3.21
CA HIS A 124 -2.11 -17.45 3.65
C HIS A 124 -1.87 -17.78 5.13
N VAL A 125 -2.20 -16.78 5.97
CA VAL A 125 -2.23 -16.84 7.43
C VAL A 125 -3.40 -16.00 7.92
N SER A 126 -3.84 -16.27 9.14
CA SER A 126 -4.92 -15.52 9.80
C SER A 126 -4.44 -15.03 11.17
N PRO A 127 -3.49 -14.07 11.21
CA PRO A 127 -2.94 -13.58 12.46
C PRO A 127 -3.93 -12.71 13.22
N HIS A 128 -3.73 -12.57 14.53
CA HIS A 128 -4.40 -11.50 15.28
C HIS A 128 -3.86 -10.15 14.81
N GLY A 129 -4.73 -9.17 14.68
CA GLY A 129 -4.35 -7.82 14.32
C GLY A 129 -5.45 -6.82 14.57
N ASP A 130 -5.06 -5.54 14.60
CA ASP A 130 -5.93 -4.40 14.91
C ASP A 130 -6.19 -3.51 13.69
N ALA A 131 -5.48 -3.72 12.58
CA ALA A 131 -5.69 -3.00 11.34
C ALA A 131 -6.19 -3.97 10.25
N LEU A 132 -7.25 -3.56 9.55
CA LEU A 132 -7.91 -4.38 8.54
C LEU A 132 -7.92 -3.65 7.18
N PHE A 133 -7.83 -4.44 6.11
CA PHE A 133 -8.09 -3.93 4.77
C PHE A 133 -9.61 -3.88 4.53
N PRO A 134 -10.13 -2.83 3.85
CA PRO A 134 -11.56 -2.78 3.54
C PRO A 134 -12.00 -3.97 2.69
N PRO A 135 -13.26 -4.42 2.79
CA PRO A 135 -13.76 -5.50 1.97
C PRO A 135 -13.58 -5.24 0.48
N ILE A 136 -13.13 -6.25 -0.25
CA ILE A 136 -13.05 -6.22 -1.72
C ILE A 136 -14.35 -6.82 -2.26
N ASP A 137 -15.28 -5.95 -2.63
CA ASP A 137 -16.60 -6.35 -3.12
C ASP A 137 -16.48 -6.93 -4.54
N PRO A 138 -16.82 -8.22 -4.74
CA PRO A 138 -16.71 -8.84 -6.05
C PRO A 138 -17.70 -8.28 -7.09
N GLU A 139 -18.74 -7.57 -6.66
CA GLU A 139 -19.64 -6.86 -7.59
C GLU A 139 -19.00 -5.58 -8.16
N VAL A 140 -18.03 -5.02 -7.46
CA VAL A 140 -17.30 -3.80 -7.87
C VAL A 140 -15.96 -4.17 -8.51
N TRP A 141 -15.29 -5.16 -7.98
CA TRP A 141 -13.91 -5.53 -8.34
C TRP A 141 -13.86 -6.88 -9.04
N GLN A 142 -13.09 -6.95 -10.11
CA GLN A 142 -12.81 -8.18 -10.84
C GLN A 142 -11.34 -8.55 -10.68
N GLU A 143 -11.05 -9.76 -10.23
CA GLU A 143 -9.69 -10.29 -10.23
C GLU A 143 -9.29 -10.61 -11.68
N VAL A 144 -8.20 -9.99 -12.14
CA VAL A 144 -7.70 -10.14 -13.51
C VAL A 144 -6.37 -10.88 -13.58
N THR A 145 -5.63 -10.96 -12.46
CA THR A 145 -4.44 -11.80 -12.35
C THR A 145 -4.47 -12.54 -11.02
N HIS A 146 -3.91 -13.75 -11.02
CA HIS A 146 -3.82 -14.61 -9.85
C HIS A 146 -2.55 -15.45 -9.97
N ASP A 147 -1.60 -15.22 -9.08
CA ASP A 147 -0.28 -15.87 -9.12
C ASP A 147 0.05 -16.43 -7.74
N ASP A 148 -0.09 -17.75 -7.59
CA ASP A 148 0.24 -18.43 -6.34
C ASP A 148 1.75 -18.56 -6.19
N ARG A 149 2.25 -18.18 -5.02
CA ARG A 149 3.67 -18.19 -4.66
C ARG A 149 3.91 -19.04 -3.43
N PHE A 150 4.90 -19.92 -3.52
CA PHE A 150 5.35 -20.71 -2.38
C PHE A 150 6.38 -19.91 -1.57
N ALA A 151 6.35 -20.07 -0.24
CA ALA A 151 7.29 -19.41 0.65
C ALA A 151 8.72 -19.80 0.31
N GLY A 152 9.56 -18.78 0.08
CA GLY A 152 11.01 -18.95 0.00
C GLY A 152 11.64 -19.05 1.40
N PRO A 153 12.98 -19.14 1.49
CA PRO A 153 13.67 -19.34 2.79
C PRO A 153 13.45 -18.19 3.77
N ASP A 154 13.18 -16.98 3.28
CA ASP A 154 12.97 -15.80 4.11
C ASP A 154 11.50 -15.35 4.16
N ASP A 155 10.58 -16.24 3.81
CA ASP A 155 9.15 -15.99 3.82
C ASP A 155 8.47 -16.85 4.90
N ASP A 156 7.62 -16.23 5.72
CA ASP A 156 6.90 -16.92 6.80
C ASP A 156 5.73 -17.75 6.30
N ALA A 157 5.22 -17.47 5.10
CA ALA A 157 4.03 -18.11 4.57
C ALA A 157 4.00 -18.13 3.05
N ASN A 158 3.18 -19.00 2.49
CA ASN A 158 2.78 -18.93 1.10
C ASN A 158 1.86 -17.72 0.89
N PHE A 159 1.83 -17.19 -0.32
CA PHE A 159 1.02 -16.04 -0.64
C PHE A 159 0.55 -16.09 -2.10
N THR A 160 -0.46 -15.29 -2.41
CA THR A 160 -0.99 -15.14 -3.77
C THR A 160 -0.94 -13.67 -4.16
N LEU A 161 -0.36 -13.38 -5.31
CA LEU A 161 -0.38 -12.04 -5.90
C LEU A 161 -1.62 -11.92 -6.79
N ALA A 162 -2.48 -10.96 -6.51
CA ALA A 162 -3.72 -10.76 -7.25
C ALA A 162 -3.88 -9.29 -7.63
N THR A 163 -4.33 -9.06 -8.85
CA THR A 163 -4.68 -7.73 -9.35
C THR A 163 -6.18 -7.64 -9.55
N TYR A 164 -6.79 -6.59 -9.05
CA TYR A 164 -8.21 -6.31 -9.19
C TYR A 164 -8.41 -5.01 -9.94
N VAL A 165 -9.35 -5.01 -10.89
CA VAL A 165 -9.80 -3.81 -11.60
C VAL A 165 -11.30 -3.64 -11.43
N ARG A 166 -11.81 -2.42 -11.64
CA ARG A 166 -13.25 -2.18 -11.57
C ARG A 166 -13.97 -2.89 -12.72
N ARG A 167 -15.16 -3.41 -12.42
CA ARG A 167 -16.05 -4.02 -13.41
C ARG A 167 -16.62 -2.98 -14.36
#